data_66098893f8fe7f9732e5d304f2935a7f
#
_entry.id   66098893f8fe7f9732e5d304f2935a7f
#
_cell.length_a   1.000
_cell.length_b   1.000
_cell.length_c   1.000
_cell.angle_alpha   90.00
_cell.angle_beta   90.00
_cell.angle_gamma   90.00
#
_symmetry.space_group_name_H-M   'P 1'
#
loop_
_entity.id
_entity.type
_entity.pdbx_description
1 polymer ?
#
loop_
_entity_poly.entity_id
_entity_poly.type
_entity_poly.pdbx_seq_one_letter_code
_entity_poly.pdbx_strand_id
1 'polypeptide(L)'
;MLSQEQELILSEYSGLYDIVVPQDNLLRRINTLIDFSFVYQELVDKYCSDNGRMAESPIRMFKYLLLKVIYDISDVDVVERSRYDMSFKYFLGMAPEEDVINPSSLCKFRKLRLKDMDLMNLLIKKTVDIAIEKGVIKSRTIIVDATHTASRSNPYSPVEILRLRSKQLRKAIYDADESIKDSLPKKNEDEDLVHELDYTKELLDIVSDQACLAEIPAVKQRLNLLRETLTDIEDHYTTSKDDDARIGHKSEDSSFFGYKTHIAMSDERIITAAVITSGEKGDGPQLESLVEQSRSNGMEVDTVIGDTAYSGIENLRLAEDEKNGFELISKLHPVISNGFRKEEDKFDFNKDAGMFVCPAGHMAIRKARQGKKDGRCNQVWTYYFDTEKCKTCSRREGCYKDGAKVKTYSVSIRTEEQNRLMEFQKTPEFTLKARERYKIEAKNAELKHVFGYDRAESYGLYSMQMQGAITIFAANIKRILKLI
;
A
#
# COMPACT_ATOMS: atom_id res chain seq x y z
N MET A 1 30.82 12.90 -13.85
CA MET A 1 30.38 13.74 -14.99
C MET A 1 29.31 12.97 -15.75
N LEU A 2 28.27 13.64 -16.23
CA LEU A 2 27.34 13.07 -17.21
C LEU A 2 27.80 13.40 -18.62
N SER A 3 27.60 12.46 -19.56
CA SER A 3 27.60 12.75 -20.99
C SER A 3 26.39 13.64 -21.37
N GLN A 4 26.42 14.21 -22.57
CA GLN A 4 25.28 14.97 -23.10
C GLN A 4 24.04 14.06 -23.23
N GLU A 5 22.85 14.68 -23.25
CA GLU A 5 21.56 14.00 -23.25
C GLU A 5 21.39 12.96 -24.37
N GLN A 6 22.03 13.17 -25.52
CA GLN A 6 22.04 12.26 -26.65
C GLN A 6 23.47 11.91 -27.06
N GLU A 7 23.84 10.66 -26.88
CA GLU A 7 25.05 10.09 -27.51
C GLU A 7 24.67 9.46 -28.85
N LEU A 8 25.33 9.93 -29.91
CA LEU A 8 25.25 9.26 -31.21
C LEU A 8 25.99 7.92 -31.12
N ILE A 9 25.27 6.83 -31.32
CA ILE A 9 25.87 5.50 -31.40
C ILE A 9 26.57 5.39 -32.76
N LEU A 10 27.88 5.61 -32.75
CA LEU A 10 28.70 5.43 -33.95
C LEU A 10 29.26 4.00 -33.94
N SER A 11 28.51 3.06 -34.50
CA SER A 11 28.96 1.67 -34.66
C SER A 11 28.67 1.19 -36.07
N GLU A 12 29.64 0.52 -36.67
CA GLU A 12 29.50 -0.15 -38.01
C GLU A 12 28.43 -1.24 -37.99
N TYR A 13 28.12 -1.78 -36.80
CA TYR A 13 27.16 -2.86 -36.57
C TYR A 13 25.74 -2.39 -36.26
N SER A 14 25.47 -1.10 -36.20
CA SER A 14 24.15 -0.57 -35.85
C SER A 14 23.03 -1.05 -36.80
N GLY A 15 23.36 -1.32 -38.07
CA GLY A 15 22.44 -1.86 -39.04
C GLY A 15 21.91 -3.26 -38.68
N LEU A 16 22.57 -4.01 -37.81
CA LEU A 16 22.09 -5.32 -37.35
C LEU A 16 20.77 -5.23 -36.62
N TYR A 17 20.47 -4.12 -35.95
CA TYR A 17 19.21 -3.93 -35.24
C TYR A 17 18.01 -3.97 -36.17
N ASP A 18 18.13 -3.44 -37.38
CA ASP A 18 17.05 -3.45 -38.37
C ASP A 18 16.84 -4.83 -38.98
N ILE A 19 17.88 -5.67 -38.99
CA ILE A 19 17.82 -7.03 -39.49
C ILE A 19 17.28 -7.99 -38.41
N VAL A 20 17.74 -7.85 -37.15
CA VAL A 20 17.53 -8.85 -36.10
C VAL A 20 16.32 -8.53 -35.22
N VAL A 21 16.02 -7.23 -34.95
CA VAL A 21 14.91 -6.84 -34.08
C VAL A 21 13.71 -6.41 -34.91
N PRO A 22 12.60 -7.18 -34.95
CA PRO A 22 11.44 -6.86 -35.74
C PRO A 22 10.82 -5.49 -35.44
N GLN A 23 10.16 -4.87 -36.40
CA GLN A 23 9.53 -3.55 -36.24
C GLN A 23 8.37 -3.57 -35.25
N ASP A 24 7.66 -4.68 -35.10
CA ASP A 24 6.58 -4.90 -34.14
C ASP A 24 7.06 -5.34 -32.77
N ASN A 25 8.40 -5.44 -32.53
CA ASN A 25 8.98 -5.78 -31.25
C ASN A 25 8.52 -4.79 -30.16
N LEU A 26 8.11 -5.32 -29.00
CA LEU A 26 7.60 -4.54 -27.89
C LEU A 26 8.54 -3.38 -27.50
N LEU A 27 9.83 -3.62 -27.42
CA LEU A 27 10.82 -2.63 -26.97
C LEU A 27 11.03 -1.52 -28.02
N ARG A 28 10.92 -1.85 -29.33
CA ARG A 28 10.89 -0.82 -30.38
C ARG A 28 9.66 0.07 -30.24
N ARG A 29 8.49 -0.53 -30.07
CA ARG A 29 7.23 0.20 -29.88
C ARG A 29 7.25 1.09 -28.64
N ILE A 30 7.88 0.64 -27.54
CA ILE A 30 8.07 1.47 -26.34
C ILE A 30 8.98 2.67 -26.62
N ASN A 31 10.13 2.46 -27.28
CA ASN A 31 11.04 3.56 -27.66
C ASN A 31 10.39 4.58 -28.61
N THR A 32 9.48 4.14 -29.48
CA THR A 32 8.72 5.03 -30.38
C THR A 32 7.63 5.80 -29.62
N LEU A 33 7.01 5.17 -28.62
CA LEU A 33 5.92 5.76 -27.86
C LEU A 33 6.42 6.82 -26.85
N ILE A 34 7.59 6.58 -26.24
CA ILE A 34 8.07 7.35 -25.08
C ILE A 34 9.39 8.01 -25.41
N ASP A 35 9.40 9.34 -25.31
CA ASP A 35 10.61 10.11 -25.16
C ASP A 35 11.08 10.04 -23.70
N PHE A 36 12.23 9.41 -23.46
CA PHE A 36 12.83 9.22 -22.15
C PHE A 36 13.71 10.40 -21.70
N SER A 37 13.78 11.50 -22.46
CA SER A 37 14.57 12.70 -22.11
C SER A 37 14.19 13.27 -20.73
N PHE A 38 12.93 13.13 -20.32
CA PHE A 38 12.49 13.57 -18.99
C PHE A 38 13.31 12.92 -17.85
N VAL A 39 13.78 11.69 -18.01
CA VAL A 39 14.62 11.03 -17.00
C VAL A 39 15.95 11.74 -16.83
N TYR A 40 16.54 12.23 -17.93
CA TYR A 40 17.76 13.01 -17.87
C TYR A 40 17.52 14.35 -17.19
N GLN A 41 16.47 15.06 -17.57
CA GLN A 41 16.11 16.37 -17.03
C GLN A 41 15.90 16.32 -15.52
N GLU A 42 15.20 15.31 -15.02
CA GLU A 42 14.93 15.12 -13.58
C GLU A 42 16.16 14.71 -12.77
N LEU A 43 17.18 14.13 -13.41
CA LEU A 43 18.33 13.57 -12.71
C LEU A 43 19.64 14.33 -12.91
N VAL A 44 19.72 15.23 -13.87
CA VAL A 44 20.97 15.93 -14.22
C VAL A 44 21.62 16.62 -13.01
N ASP A 45 20.84 17.28 -12.18
CA ASP A 45 21.31 18.01 -10.98
C ASP A 45 21.81 17.09 -9.86
N LYS A 46 21.51 15.78 -9.94
CA LYS A 46 22.00 14.79 -8.98
C LYS A 46 23.38 14.22 -9.34
N TYR A 47 23.97 14.71 -10.43
CA TYR A 47 25.30 14.32 -10.87
C TYR A 47 26.27 15.50 -10.83
N CYS A 48 27.54 15.22 -10.54
CA CYS A 48 28.56 16.22 -10.58
C CYS A 48 28.88 16.59 -12.04
N SER A 49 28.96 17.90 -12.34
CA SER A 49 29.18 18.39 -13.71
C SER A 49 30.64 18.28 -14.17
N ASP A 50 31.59 18.41 -13.25
CA ASP A 50 33.00 18.70 -13.56
C ASP A 50 34.02 17.75 -12.90
N ASN A 51 33.60 16.82 -12.05
CA ASN A 51 34.51 15.96 -11.31
C ASN A 51 34.06 14.49 -11.31
N GLY A 52 35.03 13.57 -11.40
CA GLY A 52 34.82 12.15 -11.30
C GLY A 52 34.81 11.40 -12.64
N ARG A 53 34.65 10.07 -12.57
CA ARG A 53 34.52 9.20 -13.74
C ARG A 53 33.22 9.48 -14.48
N MET A 54 33.23 9.33 -15.81
CA MET A 54 32.00 9.35 -16.63
C MET A 54 30.99 8.38 -16.06
N ALA A 55 29.80 8.88 -15.80
CA ALA A 55 28.68 8.09 -15.32
C ALA A 55 27.92 7.49 -16.50
N GLU A 56 27.35 6.31 -16.27
CA GLU A 56 26.39 5.73 -17.20
C GLU A 56 25.15 6.64 -17.37
N SER A 57 24.60 6.71 -18.58
CA SER A 57 23.44 7.53 -18.88
C SER A 57 22.27 7.23 -17.94
N PRO A 58 21.66 8.25 -17.29
CA PRO A 58 20.48 8.07 -16.45
C PRO A 58 19.31 7.43 -17.20
N ILE A 59 19.14 7.76 -18.49
CA ILE A 59 18.14 7.17 -19.37
C ILE A 59 18.38 5.67 -19.52
N ARG A 60 19.61 5.26 -19.80
CA ARG A 60 19.99 3.86 -19.92
C ARG A 60 19.76 3.10 -18.60
N MET A 61 20.20 3.69 -17.49
CA MET A 61 19.99 3.10 -16.16
C MET A 61 18.50 2.91 -15.83
N PHE A 62 17.66 3.89 -16.16
CA PHE A 62 16.22 3.77 -15.99
C PHE A 62 15.61 2.70 -16.90
N LYS A 63 16.06 2.62 -18.15
CA LYS A 63 15.62 1.59 -19.08
C LYS A 63 15.99 0.17 -18.61
N TYR A 64 17.13 -0.04 -17.96
CA TYR A 64 17.46 -1.31 -17.29
C TYR A 64 16.41 -1.66 -16.20
N LEU A 65 16.01 -0.70 -15.37
CA LEU A 65 14.98 -0.93 -14.36
C LEU A 65 13.61 -1.24 -15.01
N LEU A 66 13.30 -0.61 -16.12
CA LEU A 66 12.08 -0.88 -16.86
C LEU A 66 12.09 -2.27 -17.50
N LEU A 67 13.20 -2.69 -18.12
CA LEU A 67 13.38 -4.06 -18.63
C LEU A 67 13.19 -5.10 -17.55
N LYS A 68 13.82 -4.87 -16.37
CA LYS A 68 13.67 -5.75 -15.22
C LYS A 68 12.20 -6.02 -14.89
N VAL A 69 11.38 -4.97 -14.81
CA VAL A 69 9.95 -5.06 -14.48
C VAL A 69 9.13 -5.65 -15.63
N ILE A 70 9.39 -5.26 -16.89
CA ILE A 70 8.65 -5.78 -18.06
C ILE A 70 8.78 -7.30 -18.20
N TYR A 71 9.95 -7.84 -17.86
CA TYR A 71 10.27 -9.26 -18.02
C TYR A 71 10.30 -10.03 -16.69
N ASP A 72 10.02 -9.36 -15.59
CA ASP A 72 10.02 -9.94 -14.20
C ASP A 72 11.30 -10.74 -13.91
N ILE A 73 12.46 -10.10 -14.09
CA ILE A 73 13.79 -10.70 -13.90
C ILE A 73 14.62 -9.94 -12.88
N SER A 74 15.70 -10.55 -12.37
CA SER A 74 16.58 -9.93 -11.38
C SER A 74 17.51 -8.86 -12.00
N ASP A 75 18.16 -8.04 -11.13
CA ASP A 75 19.19 -7.07 -11.56
C ASP A 75 20.36 -7.78 -12.28
N VAL A 76 20.71 -8.98 -11.85
CA VAL A 76 21.79 -9.77 -12.49
C VAL A 76 21.32 -10.26 -13.85
N ASP A 77 20.13 -10.85 -13.91
CA ASP A 77 19.61 -11.45 -15.15
C ASP A 77 19.36 -10.40 -16.23
N VAL A 78 18.85 -9.21 -15.88
CA VAL A 78 18.64 -8.15 -16.87
C VAL A 78 19.97 -7.69 -17.50
N VAL A 79 21.03 -7.59 -16.71
CA VAL A 79 22.36 -7.21 -17.22
C VAL A 79 22.97 -8.33 -18.04
N GLU A 80 22.94 -9.58 -17.55
CA GLU A 80 23.44 -10.73 -18.31
C GLU A 80 22.70 -10.92 -19.64
N ARG A 81 21.38 -10.84 -19.63
CA ARG A 81 20.60 -10.93 -20.85
C ARG A 81 20.90 -9.81 -21.84
N SER A 82 21.19 -8.61 -21.35
CA SER A 82 21.58 -7.47 -22.19
C SER A 82 22.91 -7.66 -22.93
N ARG A 83 23.75 -8.65 -22.56
CA ARG A 83 25.00 -8.96 -23.30
C ARG A 83 24.75 -9.51 -24.69
N TYR A 84 23.70 -10.31 -24.85
CA TYR A 84 23.44 -11.07 -26.08
C TYR A 84 22.05 -10.86 -26.69
N ASP A 85 21.10 -10.26 -25.95
CA ASP A 85 19.76 -9.96 -26.49
C ASP A 85 19.80 -8.64 -27.26
N MET A 86 19.72 -8.72 -28.57
CA MET A 86 19.76 -7.56 -29.47
C MET A 86 18.60 -6.60 -29.24
N SER A 87 17.42 -7.09 -28.83
CA SER A 87 16.30 -6.23 -28.52
C SER A 87 16.51 -5.43 -27.23
N PHE A 88 17.20 -6.00 -26.24
CA PHE A 88 17.59 -5.30 -25.01
C PHE A 88 18.64 -4.24 -25.33
N LYS A 89 19.72 -4.59 -26.05
CA LYS A 89 20.73 -3.60 -26.46
C LYS A 89 20.13 -2.45 -27.26
N TYR A 90 19.27 -2.74 -28.20
CA TYR A 90 18.52 -1.72 -28.95
C TYR A 90 17.73 -0.78 -28.04
N PHE A 91 16.97 -1.35 -27.10
CA PHE A 91 16.16 -0.57 -26.16
C PHE A 91 17.00 0.32 -25.26
N LEU A 92 18.13 -0.18 -24.79
CA LEU A 92 19.09 0.52 -23.95
C LEU A 92 19.87 1.62 -24.69
N GLY A 93 19.78 1.68 -26.02
CA GLY A 93 20.59 2.59 -26.82
C GLY A 93 22.08 2.26 -26.77
N MET A 94 22.42 0.97 -26.86
CA MET A 94 23.80 0.47 -26.89
C MET A 94 24.21 0.13 -28.30
N ALA A 95 25.51 0.13 -28.58
CA ALA A 95 26.04 -0.53 -29.77
C ALA A 95 25.96 -2.07 -29.62
N PRO A 96 25.83 -2.83 -30.73
CA PRO A 96 25.79 -4.30 -30.65
C PRO A 96 26.97 -4.93 -29.92
N GLU A 97 28.18 -4.37 -30.10
CA GLU A 97 29.45 -4.80 -29.49
C GLU A 97 29.71 -4.20 -28.11
N GLU A 98 28.92 -3.23 -27.67
CA GLU A 98 29.16 -2.51 -26.40
C GLU A 98 28.99 -3.43 -25.19
N ASP A 99 29.88 -3.28 -24.21
CA ASP A 99 29.84 -4.01 -22.96
C ASP A 99 28.72 -3.49 -22.02
N VAL A 100 28.12 -4.41 -21.27
CA VAL A 100 27.07 -4.08 -20.30
C VAL A 100 27.63 -3.57 -18.97
N ILE A 101 26.79 -2.89 -18.20
CA ILE A 101 27.11 -2.39 -16.86
C ILE A 101 27.33 -3.54 -15.85
N ASN A 102 27.92 -3.19 -14.68
CA ASN A 102 27.91 -4.11 -13.55
C ASN A 102 26.51 -4.08 -12.87
N PRO A 103 25.91 -5.23 -12.53
CA PRO A 103 24.59 -5.29 -11.87
C PRO A 103 24.49 -4.43 -10.59
N SER A 104 25.58 -4.30 -9.82
CA SER A 104 25.61 -3.45 -8.62
C SER A 104 25.36 -1.96 -8.91
N SER A 105 25.57 -1.53 -10.17
CA SER A 105 25.29 -0.15 -10.59
C SER A 105 23.81 0.18 -10.51
N LEU A 106 22.90 -0.78 -10.76
CA LEU A 106 21.45 -0.60 -10.62
C LEU A 106 21.05 -0.34 -9.17
N CYS A 107 21.64 -1.07 -8.24
CA CYS A 107 21.41 -0.84 -6.81
C CYS A 107 21.89 0.57 -6.38
N LYS A 108 23.07 0.99 -6.84
CA LYS A 108 23.61 2.33 -6.58
C LYS A 108 22.74 3.42 -7.21
N PHE A 109 22.28 3.21 -8.44
CA PHE A 109 21.40 4.15 -9.13
C PHE A 109 20.10 4.38 -8.35
N ARG A 110 19.41 3.31 -7.92
CA ARG A 110 18.21 3.43 -7.07
C ARG A 110 18.50 4.20 -5.77
N LYS A 111 19.56 3.83 -5.06
CA LYS A 111 19.88 4.42 -3.75
C LYS A 111 20.36 5.87 -3.80
N LEU A 112 21.11 6.24 -4.83
CA LEU A 112 21.80 7.53 -4.88
C LEU A 112 21.15 8.55 -5.82
N ARG A 113 20.44 8.10 -6.86
CA ARG A 113 19.91 8.99 -7.90
C ARG A 113 18.39 9.10 -7.84
N LEU A 114 17.68 8.01 -7.58
CA LEU A 114 16.21 8.06 -7.46
C LEU A 114 15.73 8.43 -6.05
N LYS A 115 16.64 8.46 -5.05
CA LYS A 115 16.29 8.87 -3.69
C LYS A 115 15.70 10.30 -3.66
N ASP A 116 14.69 10.49 -2.80
CA ASP A 116 14.01 11.77 -2.56
C ASP A 116 13.29 12.37 -3.81
N MET A 117 12.91 11.50 -4.76
CA MET A 117 12.06 11.87 -5.90
C MET A 117 10.64 11.37 -5.69
N ASP A 118 9.68 12.18 -6.11
CA ASP A 118 8.30 11.70 -6.30
C ASP A 118 8.16 10.96 -7.64
N LEU A 119 8.89 9.82 -7.71
CA LEU A 119 8.95 9.00 -8.91
C LEU A 119 7.57 8.46 -9.31
N MET A 120 6.69 8.19 -8.32
CA MET A 120 5.36 7.67 -8.55
C MET A 120 4.52 8.63 -9.38
N ASN A 121 4.37 9.87 -8.91
CA ASN A 121 3.57 10.87 -9.61
C ASN A 121 4.20 11.26 -10.95
N LEU A 122 5.53 11.37 -11.02
CA LEU A 122 6.24 11.68 -12.27
C LEU A 122 5.92 10.65 -13.37
N LEU A 123 6.05 9.36 -13.07
CA LEU A 123 5.86 8.29 -14.04
C LEU A 123 4.39 8.08 -14.42
N ILE A 124 3.48 8.19 -13.44
CA ILE A 124 2.04 8.13 -13.72
C ILE A 124 1.63 9.29 -14.61
N LYS A 125 2.00 10.53 -14.23
CA LYS A 125 1.71 11.72 -15.04
C LYS A 125 2.19 11.56 -16.48
N LYS A 126 3.44 11.14 -16.69
CA LYS A 126 3.98 10.93 -18.05
C LYS A 126 3.15 9.95 -18.87
N THR A 127 2.69 8.84 -18.27
CA THR A 127 1.85 7.87 -19.00
C THR A 127 0.43 8.36 -19.22
N VAL A 128 -0.15 9.13 -18.30
CA VAL A 128 -1.47 9.73 -18.45
C VAL A 128 -1.44 10.80 -19.56
N ASP A 129 -0.42 11.66 -19.56
CA ASP A 129 -0.23 12.67 -20.62
C ASP A 129 -0.17 12.01 -22.02
N ILE A 130 0.62 10.93 -22.18
CA ILE A 130 0.70 10.17 -23.43
C ILE A 130 -0.66 9.55 -23.77
N ALA A 131 -1.37 8.97 -22.80
CA ALA A 131 -2.67 8.34 -23.05
C ALA A 131 -3.74 9.36 -23.47
N ILE A 132 -3.71 10.57 -22.92
CA ILE A 132 -4.59 11.68 -23.32
C ILE A 132 -4.22 12.16 -24.73
N GLU A 133 -2.93 12.42 -24.99
CA GLU A 133 -2.42 12.87 -26.30
C GLU A 133 -2.78 11.91 -27.43
N LYS A 134 -2.68 10.58 -27.16
CA LYS A 134 -3.06 9.54 -28.14
C LYS A 134 -4.57 9.26 -28.18
N GLY A 135 -5.39 9.99 -27.40
CA GLY A 135 -6.84 9.79 -27.34
C GLY A 135 -7.26 8.42 -26.79
N VAL A 136 -6.41 7.80 -25.97
CA VAL A 136 -6.70 6.53 -25.31
C VAL A 136 -7.67 6.72 -24.15
N ILE A 137 -7.44 7.71 -23.29
CA ILE A 137 -8.37 8.08 -22.22
C ILE A 137 -9.50 8.92 -22.81
N LYS A 138 -10.72 8.44 -22.66
CA LYS A 138 -11.96 9.10 -23.16
C LYS A 138 -12.99 9.28 -22.05
N SER A 139 -12.95 8.43 -21.03
CA SER A 139 -13.89 8.44 -19.93
C SER A 139 -13.49 9.50 -18.88
N ARG A 140 -14.48 9.92 -18.07
CA ARG A 140 -14.30 10.75 -16.87
C ARG A 140 -14.55 9.93 -15.60
N THR A 141 -14.44 8.61 -15.74
CA THR A 141 -14.66 7.66 -14.65
C THR A 141 -13.33 7.11 -14.17
N ILE A 142 -13.13 7.12 -12.85
CA ILE A 142 -12.06 6.35 -12.23
C ILE A 142 -12.63 5.21 -11.40
N ILE A 143 -11.92 4.11 -11.39
CA ILE A 143 -12.22 2.94 -10.55
C ILE A 143 -11.10 2.86 -9.51
N VAL A 144 -11.47 2.77 -8.23
CA VAL A 144 -10.51 2.75 -7.11
C VAL A 144 -10.56 1.42 -6.38
N ASP A 145 -9.41 0.93 -6.00
CA ASP A 145 -9.24 -0.30 -5.20
C ASP A 145 -7.85 -0.33 -4.57
N ALA A 146 -7.61 -1.28 -3.66
CA ALA A 146 -6.30 -1.53 -3.10
C ALA A 146 -5.81 -2.94 -3.42
N THR A 147 -4.54 -3.06 -3.78
CA THR A 147 -3.86 -4.35 -3.88
C THR A 147 -2.79 -4.46 -2.81
N HIS A 148 -2.56 -5.66 -2.31
CA HIS A 148 -1.54 -5.92 -1.30
C HIS A 148 -0.31 -6.58 -1.92
N THR A 149 0.86 -6.23 -1.38
CA THR A 149 2.17 -6.78 -1.72
C THR A 149 2.80 -7.34 -0.45
N ALA A 150 3.15 -8.62 -0.45
CA ALA A 150 3.81 -9.24 0.70
C ALA A 150 5.22 -8.68 0.90
N SER A 151 5.61 -8.43 2.14
CA SER A 151 6.99 -8.07 2.45
C SER A 151 7.96 -9.20 2.06
N ARG A 152 9.20 -8.84 1.79
CA ARG A 152 10.28 -9.79 1.52
C ARG A 152 10.65 -10.64 2.74
N SER A 153 10.44 -10.12 3.94
CA SER A 153 10.71 -10.80 5.20
C SER A 153 9.43 -11.25 5.89
N ASN A 154 9.53 -12.35 6.63
CA ASN A 154 8.50 -12.73 7.57
C ASN A 154 8.57 -11.85 8.83
N PRO A 155 7.47 -11.66 9.54
CA PRO A 155 7.51 -11.05 10.86
C PRO A 155 8.36 -11.92 11.80
N TYR A 156 9.07 -11.28 12.72
CA TYR A 156 9.72 -11.99 13.83
C TYR A 156 8.67 -12.42 14.86
N SER A 157 8.93 -13.53 15.53
CA SER A 157 8.23 -13.79 16.79
C SER A 157 8.61 -12.72 17.84
N PRO A 158 7.75 -12.45 18.82
CA PRO A 158 8.08 -11.51 19.90
C PRO A 158 9.40 -11.81 20.61
N VAL A 159 9.69 -13.09 20.87
CA VAL A 159 10.94 -13.52 21.50
C VAL A 159 12.14 -13.29 20.59
N GLU A 160 12.04 -13.62 19.30
CA GLU A 160 13.14 -13.43 18.35
C GLU A 160 13.53 -11.96 18.20
N ILE A 161 12.56 -11.03 18.12
CA ILE A 161 12.86 -9.61 17.94
C ILE A 161 13.47 -9.00 19.22
N LEU A 162 12.96 -9.36 20.41
CA LEU A 162 13.54 -8.91 21.68
C LEU A 162 14.99 -9.38 21.80
N ARG A 163 15.28 -10.64 21.50
CA ARG A 163 16.65 -11.18 21.49
C ARG A 163 17.56 -10.46 20.50
N LEU A 164 17.04 -10.18 19.30
CA LEU A 164 17.81 -9.44 18.28
C LEU A 164 18.16 -8.03 18.77
N ARG A 165 17.19 -7.28 19.31
CA ARG A 165 17.39 -5.90 19.79
C ARG A 165 18.25 -5.85 21.05
N SER A 166 18.05 -6.76 22.00
CA SER A 166 18.91 -6.91 23.20
C SER A 166 20.36 -7.22 22.82
N LYS A 167 20.58 -8.12 21.84
CA LYS A 167 21.92 -8.41 21.33
C LYS A 167 22.58 -7.18 20.69
N GLN A 168 21.83 -6.38 19.92
CA GLN A 168 22.33 -5.15 19.31
C GLN A 168 22.71 -4.10 20.36
N LEU A 169 21.88 -3.93 21.40
CA LEU A 169 22.17 -3.03 22.53
C LEU A 169 23.43 -3.49 23.27
N ARG A 170 23.50 -4.76 23.66
CA ARG A 170 24.69 -5.30 24.34
C ARG A 170 25.97 -5.13 23.52
N LYS A 171 25.90 -5.31 22.20
CA LYS A 171 27.05 -5.07 21.33
C LYS A 171 27.50 -3.61 21.38
N ALA A 172 26.57 -2.66 21.28
CA ALA A 172 26.89 -1.22 21.37
C ALA A 172 27.50 -0.85 22.74
N ILE A 173 27.05 -1.48 23.82
CA ILE A 173 27.59 -1.33 25.15
C ILE A 173 29.02 -1.86 25.22
N TYR A 174 29.28 -3.07 24.74
CA TYR A 174 30.64 -3.67 24.78
C TYR A 174 31.63 -2.92 23.87
N ASP A 175 31.17 -2.39 22.75
CA ASP A 175 32.00 -1.54 21.88
C ASP A 175 32.37 -0.21 22.57
N ALA A 176 31.55 0.26 23.55
CA ALA A 176 31.81 1.47 24.32
C ALA A 176 32.61 1.20 25.60
N ASP A 177 32.25 0.15 26.35
CA ASP A 177 32.91 -0.25 27.60
C ASP A 177 32.68 -1.75 27.87
N GLU A 178 33.72 -2.55 27.67
CA GLU A 178 33.66 -4.01 27.86
C GLU A 178 33.58 -4.42 29.36
N SER A 179 34.01 -3.54 30.28
CA SER A 179 34.05 -3.84 31.73
C SER A 179 32.65 -4.03 32.36
N ILE A 180 31.63 -3.52 31.69
CA ILE A 180 30.21 -3.57 32.16
C ILE A 180 29.59 -4.94 31.95
N LYS A 181 30.23 -5.84 31.25
CA LYS A 181 29.69 -7.15 30.86
C LYS A 181 29.14 -7.95 32.04
N ASP A 182 29.82 -7.91 33.19
CA ASP A 182 29.47 -8.68 34.39
C ASP A 182 28.32 -8.03 35.20
N SER A 183 27.98 -6.78 34.95
CA SER A 183 26.88 -6.05 35.60
C SER A 183 25.56 -6.18 34.84
N LEU A 184 25.57 -6.70 33.60
CA LEU A 184 24.37 -6.88 32.82
C LEU A 184 23.65 -8.19 33.17
N PRO A 185 22.31 -8.24 33.07
CA PRO A 185 21.52 -9.42 33.44
C PRO A 185 21.90 -10.63 32.59
N LYS A 186 21.76 -11.82 33.12
CA LYS A 186 21.98 -13.05 32.36
C LYS A 186 20.94 -13.17 31.26
N LYS A 187 21.38 -13.61 30.06
CA LYS A 187 20.46 -13.82 28.93
C LYS A 187 19.45 -14.91 29.26
N ASN A 188 18.22 -14.69 28.81
CA ASN A 188 17.21 -15.75 28.84
C ASN A 188 17.52 -16.78 27.76
N GLU A 189 17.50 -18.08 28.12
CA GLU A 189 17.81 -19.20 27.22
C GLU A 189 16.57 -19.96 26.76
N ASP A 190 15.43 -19.82 27.45
CA ASP A 190 14.17 -20.47 27.06
C ASP A 190 13.35 -19.62 26.07
N GLU A 191 12.35 -20.22 25.43
CA GLU A 191 11.50 -19.55 24.44
C GLU A 191 10.23 -18.94 25.04
N ASP A 192 10.16 -18.80 26.37
CA ASP A 192 9.03 -18.18 27.03
C ASP A 192 9.06 -16.65 26.86
N LEU A 193 7.96 -16.10 26.34
CA LEU A 193 7.84 -14.66 26.10
C LEU A 193 7.87 -13.86 27.42
N VAL A 194 7.29 -14.38 28.50
CA VAL A 194 7.25 -13.66 29.79
C VAL A 194 8.67 -13.50 30.33
N HIS A 195 9.45 -14.57 30.31
CA HIS A 195 10.85 -14.51 30.76
C HIS A 195 11.71 -13.59 29.86
N GLU A 196 11.45 -13.55 28.56
CA GLU A 196 12.17 -12.64 27.66
C GLU A 196 11.77 -11.17 27.88
N LEU A 197 10.50 -10.89 28.20
CA LEU A 197 10.03 -9.55 28.57
C LEU A 197 10.67 -9.08 29.90
N ASP A 198 10.72 -9.95 30.90
CA ASP A 198 11.33 -9.64 32.20
C ASP A 198 12.83 -9.35 32.06
N TYR A 199 13.55 -10.21 31.30
CA TYR A 199 14.96 -9.98 30.97
C TYR A 199 15.17 -8.66 30.23
N THR A 200 14.30 -8.33 29.28
CA THR A 200 14.42 -7.11 28.48
C THR A 200 14.20 -5.86 29.34
N LYS A 201 13.20 -5.89 30.24
CA LYS A 201 12.94 -4.80 31.21
C LYS A 201 14.12 -4.58 32.13
N GLU A 202 14.64 -5.66 32.73
CA GLU A 202 15.82 -5.58 33.59
C GLU A 202 17.05 -5.00 32.87
N LEU A 203 17.28 -5.42 31.62
CA LEU A 203 18.37 -4.87 30.78
C LEU A 203 18.18 -3.36 30.51
N LEU A 204 16.96 -2.93 30.19
CA LEU A 204 16.63 -1.52 29.96
C LEU A 204 16.85 -0.66 31.22
N ASP A 205 16.43 -1.16 32.39
CA ASP A 205 16.57 -0.47 33.65
C ASP A 205 18.04 -0.30 34.03
N ILE A 206 18.83 -1.38 34.01
CA ILE A 206 20.26 -1.32 34.34
C ILE A 206 21.04 -0.36 33.44
N VAL A 207 20.75 -0.35 32.13
CA VAL A 207 21.43 0.54 31.19
C VAL A 207 20.96 2.00 31.36
N SER A 208 19.69 2.22 31.66
CA SER A 208 19.13 3.57 31.88
C SER A 208 19.65 4.23 33.16
N ASP A 209 19.91 3.46 34.18
CA ASP A 209 20.46 3.94 35.49
C ASP A 209 21.92 4.38 35.37
N GLN A 210 22.63 3.93 34.32
CA GLN A 210 24.00 4.32 34.04
C GLN A 210 24.04 5.48 33.02
N ALA A 211 23.84 6.72 33.52
CA ALA A 211 23.72 7.93 32.70
C ALA A 211 24.90 8.12 31.73
N CYS A 212 26.15 7.82 32.14
CA CYS A 212 27.34 7.95 31.31
C CYS A 212 27.29 7.01 30.08
N LEU A 213 26.68 5.83 30.24
CA LEU A 213 26.54 4.83 29.19
C LEU A 213 25.34 5.13 28.29
N ALA A 214 24.21 5.47 28.89
CA ALA A 214 22.95 5.74 28.20
C ALA A 214 23.03 6.95 27.24
N GLU A 215 23.90 7.92 27.53
CA GLU A 215 24.09 9.13 26.71
C GLU A 215 25.06 8.91 25.52
N ILE A 216 25.76 7.78 25.44
CA ILE A 216 26.60 7.46 24.26
C ILE A 216 25.68 7.29 23.05
N PRO A 217 25.88 8.03 21.94
CA PRO A 217 24.91 8.06 20.83
C PRO A 217 24.53 6.68 20.27
N ALA A 218 25.50 5.78 20.11
CA ALA A 218 25.26 4.42 19.64
C ALA A 218 24.42 3.59 20.63
N VAL A 219 24.69 3.71 21.93
CA VAL A 219 23.94 3.02 23.00
C VAL A 219 22.54 3.60 23.10
N LYS A 220 22.42 4.93 23.12
CA LYS A 220 21.14 5.66 23.22
C LYS A 220 20.19 5.27 22.09
N GLN A 221 20.70 5.20 20.86
CA GLN A 221 19.90 4.77 19.69
C GLN A 221 19.35 3.34 19.86
N ARG A 222 20.18 2.40 20.32
CA ARG A 222 19.78 1.01 20.54
C ARG A 222 18.86 0.83 21.75
N LEU A 223 19.09 1.62 22.79
CA LEU A 223 18.24 1.65 23.97
C LEU A 223 16.81 2.10 23.64
N ASN A 224 16.68 3.20 22.89
CA ASN A 224 15.37 3.69 22.44
C ASN A 224 14.67 2.69 21.54
N LEU A 225 15.39 2.09 20.58
CA LEU A 225 14.83 1.08 19.69
C LEU A 225 14.34 -0.18 20.45
N LEU A 226 15.04 -0.61 21.50
CA LEU A 226 14.60 -1.73 22.32
C LEU A 226 13.35 -1.36 23.15
N ARG A 227 13.28 -0.13 23.68
CA ARG A 227 12.07 0.37 24.38
C ARG A 227 10.85 0.41 23.45
N GLU A 228 11.00 0.96 22.25
CA GLU A 228 9.93 0.98 21.26
C GLU A 228 9.47 -0.44 20.92
N THR A 229 10.43 -1.35 20.68
CA THR A 229 10.11 -2.76 20.41
C THR A 229 9.36 -3.45 21.56
N LEU A 230 9.74 -3.16 22.81
CA LEU A 230 9.05 -3.68 23.99
C LEU A 230 7.60 -3.17 24.05
N THR A 231 7.39 -1.87 23.86
CA THR A 231 6.05 -1.26 23.81
C THR A 231 5.21 -1.84 22.68
N ASP A 232 5.78 -2.00 21.47
CA ASP A 232 5.10 -2.60 20.33
C ASP A 232 4.61 -4.02 20.63
N ILE A 233 5.42 -4.82 21.33
CA ILE A 233 5.04 -6.19 21.72
C ILE A 233 3.95 -6.20 22.79
N GLU A 234 4.04 -5.32 23.80
CA GLU A 234 3.00 -5.17 24.81
C GLU A 234 1.67 -4.70 24.21
N ASP A 235 1.73 -3.88 23.16
CA ASP A 235 0.57 -3.43 22.37
C ASP A 235 0.15 -4.42 21.27
N HIS A 236 0.77 -5.62 21.20
CA HIS A 236 0.51 -6.66 20.23
C HIS A 236 0.85 -6.31 18.77
N TYR A 237 1.77 -5.38 18.53
CA TYR A 237 2.27 -5.09 17.19
C TYR A 237 3.30 -6.14 16.73
N THR A 238 3.30 -6.40 15.42
CA THR A 238 4.24 -7.34 14.80
C THR A 238 5.45 -6.60 14.24
N THR A 239 6.64 -7.07 14.54
CA THR A 239 7.91 -6.50 14.08
C THR A 239 8.64 -7.41 13.09
N SER A 240 9.48 -6.85 12.24
CA SER A 240 10.29 -7.60 11.27
C SER A 240 11.58 -6.86 10.91
N LYS A 241 12.38 -7.41 9.98
CA LYS A 241 13.50 -6.68 9.34
C LYS A 241 13.04 -5.49 8.50
N ASP A 242 11.79 -5.50 8.11
CA ASP A 242 11.13 -4.47 7.33
C ASP A 242 10.28 -3.62 8.29
N ASP A 243 10.87 -2.53 8.78
CA ASP A 243 10.29 -1.70 9.82
C ASP A 243 9.03 -0.92 9.33
N ASP A 244 8.81 -0.84 8.02
CA ASP A 244 7.64 -0.17 7.42
C ASP A 244 6.51 -1.15 7.06
N ALA A 245 6.78 -2.46 6.99
CA ALA A 245 5.77 -3.45 6.70
C ALA A 245 4.88 -3.71 7.93
N ARG A 246 3.57 -3.90 7.70
CA ARG A 246 2.58 -4.16 8.76
C ARG A 246 1.64 -5.27 8.34
N ILE A 247 0.96 -5.85 9.32
CA ILE A 247 -0.12 -6.80 9.07
C ILE A 247 -1.34 -6.04 8.56
N GLY A 248 -1.83 -6.46 7.40
CA GLY A 248 -3.11 -6.04 6.85
C GLY A 248 -4.06 -7.23 6.73
N HIS A 249 -5.36 -6.94 6.69
CA HIS A 249 -6.39 -7.96 6.53
C HIS A 249 -7.00 -7.88 5.12
N LYS A 250 -7.18 -9.03 4.48
CA LYS A 250 -7.91 -9.20 3.22
C LYS A 250 -9.38 -9.52 3.47
N SER A 251 -9.63 -10.31 4.53
CA SER A 251 -10.93 -10.72 5.02
C SER A 251 -10.83 -10.97 6.53
N GLU A 252 -11.93 -11.36 7.18
CA GLU A 252 -11.94 -11.73 8.60
C GLU A 252 -10.92 -12.84 8.90
N ASP A 253 -10.74 -13.80 7.98
CA ASP A 253 -9.91 -14.99 8.18
C ASP A 253 -8.57 -14.95 7.41
N SER A 254 -8.28 -13.88 6.68
CA SER A 254 -7.09 -13.79 5.83
C SER A 254 -6.34 -12.50 6.06
N SER A 255 -5.06 -12.63 6.46
CA SER A 255 -4.15 -11.52 6.65
C SER A 255 -2.91 -11.65 5.76
N PHE A 256 -2.16 -10.58 5.62
CA PHE A 256 -0.85 -10.55 4.98
C PHE A 256 0.07 -9.61 5.76
N PHE A 257 1.37 -9.82 5.64
CA PHE A 257 2.37 -8.92 6.18
C PHE A 257 3.07 -8.20 5.04
N GLY A 258 2.98 -6.88 4.99
CA GLY A 258 3.57 -6.10 3.88
C GLY A 258 2.94 -4.72 3.69
N TYR A 259 2.62 -4.41 2.44
CA TYR A 259 2.20 -3.09 1.98
C TYR A 259 0.87 -3.15 1.22
N LYS A 260 0.18 -2.02 1.20
CA LYS A 260 -0.96 -1.79 0.32
C LYS A 260 -0.62 -0.74 -0.73
N THR A 261 -1.06 -0.99 -1.95
CA THR A 261 -1.04 -0.01 -3.04
C THR A 261 -2.47 0.32 -3.40
N HIS A 262 -2.90 1.52 -3.04
CA HIS A 262 -4.20 2.07 -3.41
C HIS A 262 -4.04 2.68 -4.80
N ILE A 263 -4.89 2.30 -5.74
CA ILE A 263 -4.82 2.76 -7.13
C ILE A 263 -6.15 3.37 -7.58
N ALA A 264 -6.05 4.40 -8.40
CA ALA A 264 -7.14 4.89 -9.23
C ALA A 264 -6.81 4.62 -10.70
N MET A 265 -7.77 4.14 -11.45
CA MET A 265 -7.60 3.69 -12.81
C MET A 265 -8.76 4.17 -13.66
N SER A 266 -8.49 4.70 -14.87
CA SER A 266 -9.54 5.06 -15.82
C SER A 266 -10.29 3.82 -16.33
N ASP A 267 -11.44 4.04 -16.93
CA ASP A 267 -12.27 2.96 -17.52
C ASP A 267 -11.50 2.18 -18.60
N GLU A 268 -10.57 2.84 -19.29
CA GLU A 268 -9.66 2.24 -20.29
C GLU A 268 -8.53 1.42 -19.67
N ARG A 269 -8.48 1.32 -18.33
CA ARG A 269 -7.48 0.59 -17.55
C ARG A 269 -6.09 1.23 -17.54
N ILE A 270 -6.01 2.55 -17.58
CA ILE A 270 -4.79 3.33 -17.33
C ILE A 270 -4.81 3.78 -15.87
N ILE A 271 -3.78 3.45 -15.09
CA ILE A 271 -3.66 3.89 -13.70
C ILE A 271 -3.32 5.38 -13.71
N THR A 272 -4.17 6.19 -13.07
CA THR A 272 -4.11 7.65 -13.06
C THR A 272 -3.56 8.20 -11.75
N ALA A 273 -3.64 7.44 -10.67
CA ALA A 273 -3.04 7.77 -9.37
C ALA A 273 -2.70 6.50 -8.58
N ALA A 274 -1.73 6.60 -7.69
CA ALA A 274 -1.40 5.53 -6.76
C ALA A 274 -0.80 6.06 -5.46
N VAL A 275 -1.22 5.47 -4.33
CA VAL A 275 -0.69 5.74 -2.99
C VAL A 275 -0.25 4.42 -2.38
N ILE A 276 1.00 4.34 -1.91
CA ILE A 276 1.51 3.14 -1.23
C ILE A 276 1.61 3.41 0.26
N THR A 277 1.07 2.50 1.04
CA THR A 277 1.03 2.54 2.50
C THR A 277 1.49 1.22 3.10
N SER A 278 1.76 1.22 4.40
CA SER A 278 1.88 -0.01 5.17
C SER A 278 0.55 -0.79 5.20
N GLY A 279 0.63 -2.11 5.45
CA GLY A 279 -0.50 -3.04 5.25
C GLY A 279 -1.75 -2.75 6.08
N GLU A 280 -1.62 -2.13 7.26
CA GLU A 280 -2.72 -1.85 8.20
C GLU A 280 -3.61 -0.67 7.77
N LYS A 281 -3.15 0.19 6.87
CA LYS A 281 -3.90 1.39 6.48
C LYS A 281 -5.20 1.05 5.76
N GLY A 282 -6.27 1.76 6.12
CA GLY A 282 -7.59 1.63 5.51
C GLY A 282 -7.63 2.21 4.09
N ASP A 283 -8.49 1.67 3.26
CA ASP A 283 -8.62 2.06 1.85
C ASP A 283 -9.44 3.36 1.71
N GLY A 284 -10.54 3.49 2.46
CA GLY A 284 -11.43 4.66 2.41
C GLY A 284 -10.72 6.01 2.56
N PRO A 285 -9.84 6.21 3.56
CA PRO A 285 -9.11 7.48 3.75
C PRO A 285 -8.19 7.89 2.60
N GLN A 286 -7.87 6.98 1.67
CA GLN A 286 -7.01 7.30 0.53
C GLN A 286 -7.77 7.87 -0.67
N LEU A 287 -9.11 7.89 -0.63
CA LEU A 287 -9.93 8.32 -1.77
C LEU A 287 -9.64 9.75 -2.20
N GLU A 288 -9.60 10.69 -1.27
CA GLU A 288 -9.32 12.10 -1.54
C GLU A 288 -8.00 12.26 -2.30
N SER A 289 -6.93 11.67 -1.78
CA SER A 289 -5.61 11.71 -2.42
C SER A 289 -5.60 11.08 -3.81
N LEU A 290 -6.30 9.97 -4.02
CA LEU A 290 -6.40 9.32 -5.34
C LEU A 290 -7.14 10.18 -6.36
N VAL A 291 -8.23 10.83 -5.96
CA VAL A 291 -9.01 11.74 -6.82
C VAL A 291 -8.17 12.98 -7.17
N GLU A 292 -7.55 13.62 -6.18
CA GLU A 292 -6.72 14.81 -6.39
C GLU A 292 -5.51 14.52 -7.28
N GLN A 293 -4.80 13.42 -7.03
CA GLN A 293 -3.67 13.02 -7.88
C GLN A 293 -4.13 12.69 -9.31
N SER A 294 -5.25 11.98 -9.49
CA SER A 294 -5.78 11.71 -10.83
C SER A 294 -6.08 13.00 -11.60
N ARG A 295 -6.68 13.98 -10.93
CA ARG A 295 -6.96 15.32 -11.51
C ARG A 295 -5.68 16.08 -11.82
N SER A 296 -4.71 16.08 -10.91
CA SER A 296 -3.41 16.75 -11.11
C SER A 296 -2.61 16.11 -12.26
N ASN A 297 -2.82 14.82 -12.52
CA ASN A 297 -2.23 14.10 -13.64
C ASN A 297 -2.99 14.31 -14.96
N GLY A 298 -4.03 15.16 -14.98
CA GLY A 298 -4.76 15.55 -16.19
C GLY A 298 -6.04 14.79 -16.45
N MET A 299 -6.46 13.88 -15.54
CA MET A 299 -7.74 13.17 -15.66
C MET A 299 -8.90 14.06 -15.21
N GLU A 300 -9.94 14.19 -16.01
CA GLU A 300 -11.23 14.74 -15.55
C GLU A 300 -11.98 13.62 -14.80
N VAL A 301 -12.46 13.92 -13.58
CA VAL A 301 -13.11 12.93 -12.71
C VAL A 301 -14.51 13.39 -12.34
N ASP A 302 -15.51 12.78 -12.97
CA ASP A 302 -16.95 12.99 -12.72
C ASP A 302 -17.57 11.81 -11.94
N THR A 303 -17.04 10.59 -12.12
CA THR A 303 -17.56 9.39 -11.45
C THR A 303 -16.40 8.60 -10.83
N VAL A 304 -16.61 8.13 -9.60
CA VAL A 304 -15.67 7.26 -8.87
C VAL A 304 -16.38 5.97 -8.49
N ILE A 305 -15.82 4.84 -8.90
CA ILE A 305 -16.33 3.50 -8.60
C ILE A 305 -15.39 2.82 -7.62
N GLY A 306 -15.91 2.39 -6.46
CA GLY A 306 -15.12 1.72 -5.43
C GLY A 306 -15.89 0.61 -4.72
N ASP A 307 -15.22 -0.13 -3.85
CA ASP A 307 -15.84 -1.11 -2.98
C ASP A 307 -16.50 -0.46 -1.75
N THR A 308 -17.02 -1.27 -0.83
CA THR A 308 -17.71 -0.79 0.38
C THR A 308 -16.81 0.00 1.33
N ALA A 309 -15.48 -0.15 1.25
CA ALA A 309 -14.54 0.59 2.09
C ALA A 309 -14.57 2.10 1.80
N TYR A 310 -14.93 2.48 0.58
CA TYR A 310 -15.01 3.88 0.17
C TYR A 310 -16.34 4.58 0.52
N SER A 311 -17.32 3.87 1.10
CA SER A 311 -18.63 4.44 1.48
C SER A 311 -18.64 5.16 2.84
N GLY A 312 -17.49 5.51 3.38
CA GLY A 312 -17.37 6.27 4.65
C GLY A 312 -18.00 7.66 4.55
N ILE A 313 -18.45 8.22 5.69
CA ILE A 313 -19.12 9.54 5.75
C ILE A 313 -18.25 10.64 5.15
N GLU A 314 -16.93 10.63 5.42
CA GLU A 314 -16.00 11.64 4.91
C GLU A 314 -15.95 11.59 3.37
N ASN A 315 -15.92 10.39 2.79
CA ASN A 315 -15.92 10.21 1.33
C ASN A 315 -17.28 10.60 0.69
N LEU A 316 -18.40 10.36 1.38
CA LEU A 316 -19.71 10.80 0.90
C LEU A 316 -19.79 12.33 0.84
N ARG A 317 -19.27 13.01 1.86
CA ARG A 317 -19.19 14.48 1.89
C ARG A 317 -18.23 15.03 0.85
N LEU A 318 -17.08 14.36 0.66
CA LEU A 318 -16.14 14.71 -0.40
C LEU A 318 -16.80 14.60 -1.79
N ALA A 319 -17.58 13.57 -2.01
CA ALA A 319 -18.32 13.37 -3.26
C ALA A 319 -19.38 14.45 -3.51
N GLU A 320 -20.00 14.97 -2.45
CA GLU A 320 -21.05 16.03 -2.51
C GLU A 320 -20.44 17.45 -2.42
N ASP A 321 -19.12 17.63 -2.46
CA ASP A 321 -18.49 18.96 -2.44
C ASP A 321 -18.92 19.79 -3.65
N GLU A 322 -19.30 21.06 -3.44
CA GLU A 322 -19.85 21.93 -4.48
C GLU A 322 -18.85 22.24 -5.61
N LYS A 323 -17.53 22.22 -5.31
CA LYS A 323 -16.49 22.60 -6.28
C LYS A 323 -15.82 21.41 -6.92
N ASN A 324 -15.55 20.38 -6.12
CA ASN A 324 -14.74 19.24 -6.50
C ASN A 324 -15.51 17.92 -6.41
N GLY A 325 -16.83 17.95 -6.27
CA GLY A 325 -17.68 16.78 -6.13
C GLY A 325 -17.60 15.85 -7.34
N PHE A 326 -18.06 14.63 -7.10
CA PHE A 326 -18.13 13.57 -8.10
C PHE A 326 -19.22 12.59 -7.70
N GLU A 327 -19.74 11.81 -8.64
CA GLU A 327 -20.68 10.74 -8.33
C GLU A 327 -19.93 9.53 -7.76
N LEU A 328 -20.22 9.16 -6.51
CA LEU A 328 -19.62 7.99 -5.86
C LEU A 328 -20.48 6.74 -6.02
N ILE A 329 -19.94 5.73 -6.69
CA ILE A 329 -20.53 4.40 -6.87
C ILE A 329 -19.86 3.41 -5.90
N SER A 330 -20.33 3.38 -4.68
CA SER A 330 -19.83 2.48 -3.63
C SER A 330 -21.02 1.98 -2.80
N LYS A 331 -21.07 0.68 -2.49
CA LYS A 331 -22.13 0.13 -1.64
C LYS A 331 -21.89 0.51 -0.19
N LEU A 332 -22.95 0.90 0.51
CA LEU A 332 -22.87 1.11 1.95
C LEU A 332 -22.42 -0.18 2.66
N HIS A 333 -21.53 0.01 3.64
CA HIS A 333 -21.07 -1.10 4.46
C HIS A 333 -22.25 -1.82 5.15
N PRO A 334 -22.28 -3.17 5.19
CA PRO A 334 -23.38 -3.94 5.76
C PRO A 334 -23.78 -3.56 7.19
N VAL A 335 -22.79 -3.12 8.02
CA VAL A 335 -23.08 -2.60 9.38
C VAL A 335 -24.07 -1.45 9.36
N ILE A 336 -23.97 -0.58 8.36
CA ILE A 336 -24.81 0.62 8.25
C ILE A 336 -26.16 0.27 7.61
N SER A 337 -26.15 -0.65 6.64
CA SER A 337 -27.36 -1.07 5.94
C SER A 337 -28.19 -2.10 6.72
N ASN A 338 -27.57 -3.15 7.28
CA ASN A 338 -28.24 -4.34 7.82
C ASN A 338 -27.84 -4.72 9.26
N GLY A 339 -26.83 -4.06 9.86
CA GLY A 339 -26.36 -4.35 11.22
C GLY A 339 -25.64 -5.70 11.41
N PHE A 340 -25.08 -6.31 10.36
CA PHE A 340 -24.37 -7.61 10.36
C PHE A 340 -25.16 -8.82 10.82
N ARG A 341 -26.47 -8.76 10.89
CA ARG A 341 -27.24 -9.91 11.36
C ARG A 341 -27.80 -10.72 10.21
N LYS A 342 -27.80 -12.03 10.40
CA LYS A 342 -28.58 -12.95 9.55
C LYS A 342 -30.06 -12.61 9.65
N GLU A 343 -30.80 -12.91 8.61
CA GLU A 343 -32.24 -12.62 8.56
C GLU A 343 -33.02 -13.27 9.71
N GLU A 344 -32.57 -14.46 10.12
CA GLU A 344 -33.11 -15.26 11.22
C GLU A 344 -32.93 -14.64 12.62
N ASP A 345 -31.94 -13.76 12.76
CA ASP A 345 -31.54 -13.11 14.02
C ASP A 345 -31.99 -11.63 14.08
N LYS A 346 -32.85 -11.18 13.15
CA LYS A 346 -33.32 -9.81 13.12
C LYS A 346 -34.26 -9.53 14.29
N PHE A 347 -34.05 -8.34 14.85
CA PHE A 347 -34.96 -7.76 15.84
C PHE A 347 -36.00 -6.90 15.11
N ASP A 348 -37.28 -7.09 15.42
CA ASP A 348 -38.33 -6.34 14.81
C ASP A 348 -38.52 -4.98 15.49
N PHE A 349 -38.72 -3.93 14.70
CA PHE A 349 -38.96 -2.60 15.23
C PHE A 349 -40.46 -2.36 15.41
N ASN A 350 -40.88 -2.26 16.66
CA ASN A 350 -42.28 -1.85 17.00
C ASN A 350 -42.36 -0.32 16.86
N LYS A 351 -43.10 0.14 15.83
CA LYS A 351 -43.22 1.57 15.50
C LYS A 351 -43.98 2.34 16.59
N ASP A 352 -44.98 1.73 17.21
CA ASP A 352 -45.84 2.37 18.20
C ASP A 352 -45.09 2.62 19.52
N ALA A 353 -44.28 1.66 19.94
CA ALA A 353 -43.42 1.78 21.12
C ALA A 353 -42.09 2.48 20.85
N GLY A 354 -41.68 2.61 19.60
CA GLY A 354 -40.35 3.11 19.22
C GLY A 354 -39.19 2.27 19.73
N MET A 355 -39.43 0.96 19.93
CA MET A 355 -38.50 -0.01 20.53
C MET A 355 -38.37 -1.25 19.66
N PHE A 356 -37.22 -1.94 19.79
CA PHE A 356 -37.02 -3.22 19.15
C PHE A 356 -37.54 -4.38 20.00
N VAL A 357 -38.08 -5.39 19.33
CA VAL A 357 -38.50 -6.67 19.88
C VAL A 357 -37.53 -7.75 19.41
N CYS A 358 -37.02 -8.55 20.32
CA CYS A 358 -36.10 -9.64 19.98
C CYS A 358 -36.85 -10.83 19.33
N PRO A 359 -36.14 -11.78 18.65
CA PRO A 359 -36.76 -12.95 18.03
C PRO A 359 -37.56 -13.87 18.99
N ALA A 360 -37.31 -13.73 20.31
CA ALA A 360 -38.10 -14.43 21.35
C ALA A 360 -39.30 -13.64 21.85
N GLY A 361 -39.67 -12.52 21.20
CA GLY A 361 -40.84 -11.71 21.50
C GLY A 361 -40.68 -10.73 22.68
N HIS A 362 -39.49 -10.51 23.20
CA HIS A 362 -39.23 -9.56 24.28
C HIS A 362 -38.89 -8.19 23.74
N MET A 363 -39.61 -7.15 24.19
CA MET A 363 -39.35 -5.76 23.83
C MET A 363 -38.21 -5.19 24.67
N ALA A 364 -37.40 -4.31 24.07
CA ALA A 364 -36.40 -3.53 24.77
C ALA A 364 -37.03 -2.65 25.85
N ILE A 365 -36.36 -2.54 27.02
CA ILE A 365 -36.89 -1.80 28.17
C ILE A 365 -36.44 -0.33 28.19
N ARG A 366 -35.37 0.00 27.49
CA ARG A 366 -34.88 1.38 27.32
C ARG A 366 -34.02 1.49 26.08
N LYS A 367 -33.82 2.72 25.62
CA LYS A 367 -32.85 3.04 24.55
C LYS A 367 -31.94 4.21 24.95
N ALA A 368 -30.75 4.24 24.42
CA ALA A 368 -29.82 5.35 24.58
C ALA A 368 -29.07 5.63 23.29
N ARG A 369 -28.81 6.89 23.02
CA ARG A 369 -27.97 7.32 21.89
C ARG A 369 -26.51 7.30 22.33
N GLN A 370 -25.67 6.62 21.59
CA GLN A 370 -24.24 6.46 21.87
C GLN A 370 -23.39 6.91 20.69
N GLY A 371 -22.13 7.21 20.95
CA GLY A 371 -21.16 7.67 19.97
C GLY A 371 -20.92 9.17 20.01
N LYS A 372 -19.74 9.59 19.52
CA LYS A 372 -19.35 11.00 19.47
C LYS A 372 -20.20 11.78 18.47
N LYS A 373 -20.42 13.07 18.77
CA LYS A 373 -21.16 13.99 17.87
C LYS A 373 -20.24 14.71 16.85
N ASP A 374 -19.00 14.23 16.68
CA ASP A 374 -17.99 14.86 15.81
C ASP A 374 -18.25 14.64 14.28
N GLY A 375 -19.26 13.84 13.95
CA GLY A 375 -19.66 13.56 12.57
C GLY A 375 -18.71 12.65 11.79
N ARG A 376 -17.63 12.14 12.41
CA ARG A 376 -16.67 11.21 11.77
C ARG A 376 -17.17 9.77 11.73
N CYS A 377 -17.96 9.40 12.75
CA CYS A 377 -18.54 8.07 12.88
C CYS A 377 -20.05 8.15 13.11
N ASN A 378 -20.77 7.12 12.62
CA ASN A 378 -22.19 7.02 12.89
C ASN A 378 -22.43 6.90 14.40
N GLN A 379 -23.38 7.69 14.92
CA GLN A 379 -23.96 7.42 16.23
C GLN A 379 -24.87 6.19 16.15
N VAL A 380 -25.06 5.52 17.28
CA VAL A 380 -25.92 4.33 17.36
C VAL A 380 -27.03 4.51 18.37
N TRP A 381 -28.23 4.02 18.07
CA TRP A 381 -29.25 3.75 19.05
C TRP A 381 -29.00 2.38 19.66
N THR A 382 -28.68 2.34 20.97
CA THR A 382 -28.51 1.10 21.73
C THR A 382 -29.79 0.83 22.53
N TYR A 383 -30.41 -0.29 22.23
CA TYR A 383 -31.60 -0.80 22.89
C TYR A 383 -31.22 -1.84 23.92
N TYR A 384 -31.71 -1.73 25.13
CA TYR A 384 -31.38 -2.58 26.28
C TYR A 384 -32.53 -3.52 26.57
N PHE A 385 -32.23 -4.79 26.79
CA PHE A 385 -33.19 -5.83 27.11
C PHE A 385 -33.07 -6.29 28.55
N ASP A 386 -34.18 -6.81 29.09
CA ASP A 386 -34.25 -7.38 30.42
C ASP A 386 -33.40 -8.65 30.50
N THR A 387 -32.33 -8.61 31.27
CA THR A 387 -31.39 -9.75 31.40
C THR A 387 -32.01 -10.94 32.13
N GLU A 388 -32.98 -10.73 33.04
CA GLU A 388 -33.64 -11.83 33.70
C GLU A 388 -34.45 -12.68 32.72
N LYS A 389 -35.13 -12.06 31.77
CA LYS A 389 -35.79 -12.75 30.66
C LYS A 389 -34.81 -13.44 29.71
N CYS A 390 -33.63 -12.85 29.52
CA CYS A 390 -32.58 -13.44 28.67
C CYS A 390 -31.95 -14.70 29.28
N LYS A 391 -31.85 -14.78 30.61
CA LYS A 391 -31.30 -15.95 31.33
C LYS A 391 -32.16 -17.21 31.13
N THR A 392 -33.47 -17.05 31.01
CA THR A 392 -34.42 -18.17 30.88
C THR A 392 -34.93 -18.34 29.43
N CYS A 393 -34.38 -17.59 28.50
CA CYS A 393 -34.84 -17.57 27.10
C CYS A 393 -34.52 -18.87 26.38
N SER A 394 -35.47 -19.43 25.62
CA SER A 394 -35.24 -20.61 24.78
C SER A 394 -34.25 -20.40 23.63
N ARG A 395 -34.04 -19.12 23.21
CA ARG A 395 -33.07 -18.71 22.19
C ARG A 395 -31.84 -18.02 22.78
N ARG A 396 -31.45 -18.39 24.00
CA ARG A 396 -30.26 -17.75 24.65
C ARG A 396 -28.94 -18.14 24.02
N GLU A 397 -28.82 -19.35 23.49
CA GLU A 397 -27.62 -19.86 22.86
C GLU A 397 -27.27 -19.00 21.63
N GLY A 398 -26.00 -18.51 21.59
CA GLY A 398 -25.54 -17.54 20.57
C GLY A 398 -26.08 -16.11 20.72
N CYS A 399 -27.12 -15.87 21.57
CA CYS A 399 -27.71 -14.56 21.79
C CYS A 399 -27.29 -13.91 23.12
N TYR A 400 -27.32 -14.62 24.23
CA TYR A 400 -27.00 -14.09 25.57
C TYR A 400 -25.85 -14.90 26.21
N LYS A 401 -24.81 -14.22 26.63
CA LYS A 401 -23.65 -14.82 27.33
C LYS A 401 -23.96 -14.91 28.82
N ASP A 402 -23.83 -16.10 29.40
CA ASP A 402 -24.06 -16.33 30.83
C ASP A 402 -23.21 -15.37 31.67
N GLY A 403 -23.84 -14.77 32.70
CA GLY A 403 -23.19 -13.78 33.55
C GLY A 403 -23.12 -12.36 32.98
N ALA A 404 -23.56 -12.14 31.76
CA ALA A 404 -23.57 -10.79 31.19
C ALA A 404 -24.53 -9.86 31.97
N LYS A 405 -24.04 -8.69 32.39
CA LYS A 405 -24.83 -7.69 33.15
C LYS A 405 -25.84 -6.95 32.29
N VAL A 406 -25.65 -6.95 30.98
CA VAL A 406 -26.50 -6.25 30.01
C VAL A 406 -26.68 -7.08 28.75
N LYS A 407 -27.86 -7.00 28.14
CA LYS A 407 -28.10 -7.44 26.77
C LYS A 407 -28.53 -6.24 25.95
N THR A 408 -27.82 -6.00 24.85
CA THR A 408 -28.09 -4.84 23.99
C THR A 408 -28.29 -5.25 22.54
N TYR A 409 -28.98 -4.39 21.81
CA TYR A 409 -29.09 -4.38 20.36
C TYR A 409 -28.82 -2.95 19.87
N SER A 410 -27.83 -2.76 19.02
CA SER A 410 -27.45 -1.44 18.53
C SER A 410 -27.76 -1.30 17.05
N VAL A 411 -28.29 -0.13 16.67
CA VAL A 411 -28.65 0.22 15.29
C VAL A 411 -27.96 1.54 14.95
N SER A 412 -27.20 1.58 13.85
CA SER A 412 -26.55 2.78 13.38
C SER A 412 -27.57 3.85 12.97
N ILE A 413 -27.32 5.08 13.39
CA ILE A 413 -28.08 6.26 12.94
C ILE A 413 -27.45 6.72 11.63
N ARG A 414 -28.16 6.56 10.53
CA ARG A 414 -27.69 6.98 9.21
C ARG A 414 -27.74 8.48 9.07
N THR A 415 -26.77 9.03 8.35
CA THR A 415 -26.79 10.42 7.93
C THR A 415 -27.65 10.61 6.69
N GLU A 416 -27.89 11.86 6.31
CA GLU A 416 -28.66 12.17 5.09
C GLU A 416 -27.96 11.69 3.82
N GLU A 417 -26.63 11.84 3.77
CA GLU A 417 -25.79 11.36 2.66
C GLU A 417 -25.92 9.84 2.50
N GLN A 418 -25.87 9.10 3.61
CA GLN A 418 -26.03 7.63 3.60
C GLN A 418 -27.43 7.21 3.17
N ASN A 419 -28.46 7.97 3.54
CA ASN A 419 -29.82 7.70 3.08
C ASN A 419 -29.96 7.96 1.58
N ARG A 420 -29.38 9.06 1.04
CA ARG A 420 -29.34 9.32 -0.40
C ARG A 420 -28.64 8.21 -1.15
N LEU A 421 -27.45 7.77 -0.68
CA LEU A 421 -26.75 6.66 -1.28
C LEU A 421 -27.56 5.36 -1.25
N MET A 422 -28.26 5.07 -0.15
CA MET A 422 -29.13 3.88 -0.07
C MET A 422 -30.25 3.89 -1.12
N GLU A 423 -30.86 5.03 -1.37
CA GLU A 423 -31.87 5.14 -2.43
C GLU A 423 -31.24 5.02 -3.82
N PHE A 424 -30.08 5.64 -4.02
CA PHE A 424 -29.34 5.53 -5.28
C PHE A 424 -28.92 4.08 -5.59
N GLN A 425 -28.50 3.31 -4.61
CA GLN A 425 -28.16 1.88 -4.78
C GLN A 425 -29.30 1.01 -5.33
N LYS A 426 -30.54 1.43 -5.20
CA LYS A 426 -31.71 0.71 -5.73
C LYS A 426 -31.93 0.96 -7.22
N THR A 427 -31.25 1.93 -7.80
CA THR A 427 -31.43 2.31 -9.20
C THR A 427 -30.71 1.36 -10.17
N PRO A 428 -31.24 1.17 -11.38
CA PRO A 428 -30.54 0.41 -12.43
C PRO A 428 -29.22 1.04 -12.83
N GLU A 429 -29.10 2.37 -12.76
CA GLU A 429 -27.90 3.13 -13.07
C GLU A 429 -26.74 2.73 -12.14
N PHE A 430 -26.98 2.75 -10.83
CA PHE A 430 -26.00 2.29 -9.85
C PHE A 430 -25.53 0.86 -10.15
N THR A 431 -26.48 -0.04 -10.42
CA THR A 431 -26.17 -1.44 -10.69
C THR A 431 -25.30 -1.61 -11.93
N LEU A 432 -25.57 -0.83 -12.98
CA LEU A 432 -24.77 -0.85 -14.23
C LEU A 432 -23.34 -0.36 -13.97
N LYS A 433 -23.19 0.82 -13.35
CA LYS A 433 -21.87 1.41 -13.04
C LYS A 433 -21.06 0.53 -12.07
N ALA A 434 -21.68 0.01 -11.02
CA ALA A 434 -21.01 -0.85 -10.04
C ALA A 434 -20.43 -2.15 -10.63
N ARG A 435 -20.99 -2.64 -11.74
CA ARG A 435 -20.44 -3.82 -12.45
C ARG A 435 -19.06 -3.55 -13.02
N GLU A 436 -18.74 -2.32 -13.41
CA GLU A 436 -17.44 -1.97 -14.02
C GLU A 436 -16.24 -2.18 -13.07
N ARG A 437 -16.49 -2.37 -11.76
CA ARG A 437 -15.47 -2.64 -10.77
C ARG A 437 -14.57 -3.86 -11.10
N TYR A 438 -15.09 -4.86 -11.82
CA TYR A 438 -14.27 -6.02 -12.24
C TYR A 438 -13.00 -5.63 -13.01
N LYS A 439 -13.00 -4.47 -13.66
CA LYS A 439 -11.85 -4.00 -14.47
C LYS A 439 -10.62 -3.76 -13.60
N ILE A 440 -10.80 -3.24 -12.37
CA ILE A 440 -9.68 -2.99 -11.46
C ILE A 440 -9.17 -4.28 -10.81
N GLU A 441 -10.05 -5.26 -10.57
CA GLU A 441 -9.63 -6.59 -10.11
C GLU A 441 -8.72 -7.28 -11.14
N ALA A 442 -9.08 -7.17 -12.43
CA ALA A 442 -8.24 -7.67 -13.52
C ALA A 442 -6.91 -6.90 -13.64
N LYS A 443 -6.88 -5.59 -13.32
CA LYS A 443 -5.64 -4.80 -13.28
C LYS A 443 -4.77 -5.21 -12.10
N ASN A 444 -5.34 -5.42 -10.93
CA ASN A 444 -4.63 -5.92 -9.75
C ASN A 444 -4.00 -7.30 -10.00
N ALA A 445 -4.72 -8.19 -10.69
CA ALA A 445 -4.19 -9.49 -11.12
C ALA A 445 -3.04 -9.33 -12.13
N GLU A 446 -3.16 -8.42 -13.11
CA GLU A 446 -2.10 -8.10 -14.07
C GLU A 446 -0.82 -7.61 -13.36
N LEU A 447 -0.93 -6.67 -12.40
CA LEU A 447 0.22 -6.19 -11.65
C LEU A 447 0.95 -7.32 -10.92
N LYS A 448 0.22 -8.24 -10.31
CA LYS A 448 0.79 -9.36 -9.54
C LYS A 448 1.39 -10.45 -10.42
N HIS A 449 0.65 -10.90 -11.43
CA HIS A 449 1.02 -12.11 -12.17
C HIS A 449 1.86 -11.84 -13.43
N VAL A 450 1.84 -10.61 -13.94
CA VAL A 450 2.61 -10.25 -15.15
C VAL A 450 3.87 -9.45 -14.79
N PHE A 451 3.85 -8.73 -13.66
CA PHE A 451 4.93 -7.83 -13.26
C PHE A 451 5.53 -8.18 -11.89
N GLY A 452 5.19 -9.33 -11.30
CA GLY A 452 5.73 -9.78 -10.02
C GLY A 452 5.44 -8.87 -8.82
N TYR A 453 4.33 -8.09 -8.87
CA TYR A 453 3.99 -7.12 -7.83
C TYR A 453 3.28 -7.72 -6.59
N ASP A 454 3.30 -9.03 -6.45
CA ASP A 454 2.76 -9.76 -5.29
C ASP A 454 3.74 -9.77 -4.11
N ARG A 455 5.05 -9.53 -4.36
CA ARG A 455 6.11 -9.51 -3.36
C ARG A 455 7.03 -8.31 -3.48
N ALA A 456 7.40 -7.72 -2.33
CA ALA A 456 8.36 -6.63 -2.27
C ALA A 456 9.78 -7.13 -2.59
N GLU A 457 10.48 -6.43 -3.50
CA GLU A 457 11.86 -6.78 -3.88
C GLU A 457 12.89 -6.34 -2.83
N SER A 458 12.57 -5.33 -2.03
CA SER A 458 13.45 -4.75 -1.02
C SER A 458 12.64 -4.31 0.20
N TYR A 459 13.34 -3.90 1.27
CA TYR A 459 12.74 -3.42 2.51
C TYR A 459 12.45 -1.92 2.46
N GLY A 460 11.42 -1.52 3.20
CA GLY A 460 11.06 -0.13 3.43
C GLY A 460 10.07 0.44 2.42
N LEU A 461 9.23 1.36 2.92
CA LEU A 461 8.14 1.99 2.16
C LEU A 461 8.67 2.69 0.90
N TYR A 462 9.81 3.38 1.01
CA TYR A 462 10.44 4.04 -0.13
C TYR A 462 10.80 3.06 -1.26
N SER A 463 11.38 1.90 -0.92
CA SER A 463 11.71 0.87 -1.92
C SER A 463 10.46 0.31 -2.59
N MET A 464 9.36 0.18 -1.82
CA MET A 464 8.07 -0.25 -2.34
C MET A 464 7.44 0.80 -3.26
N GLN A 465 7.56 2.10 -2.93
CA GLN A 465 7.12 3.20 -3.79
C GLN A 465 7.87 3.19 -5.13
N MET A 466 9.17 2.96 -5.11
CA MET A 466 9.98 2.86 -6.33
C MET A 466 9.57 1.65 -7.19
N GLN A 467 9.41 0.47 -6.57
CA GLN A 467 8.92 -0.73 -7.25
C GLN A 467 7.55 -0.47 -7.87
N GLY A 468 6.62 0.10 -7.11
CA GLY A 468 5.27 0.45 -7.57
C GLY A 468 5.28 1.43 -8.74
N ALA A 469 6.11 2.48 -8.65
CA ALA A 469 6.21 3.50 -9.71
C ALA A 469 6.62 2.90 -11.06
N ILE A 470 7.67 2.07 -11.07
CA ILE A 470 8.17 1.46 -12.32
C ILE A 470 7.18 0.40 -12.83
N THR A 471 6.57 -0.36 -11.93
CA THR A 471 5.57 -1.39 -12.29
C THR A 471 4.33 -0.75 -12.93
N ILE A 472 3.78 0.31 -12.32
CA ILE A 472 2.62 1.03 -12.84
C ILE A 472 2.96 1.67 -14.20
N PHE A 473 4.15 2.27 -14.32
CA PHE A 473 4.62 2.83 -15.58
C PHE A 473 4.66 1.77 -16.69
N ALA A 474 5.27 0.60 -16.42
CA ALA A 474 5.31 -0.52 -17.36
C ALA A 474 3.91 -1.03 -17.75
N ALA A 475 3.01 -1.17 -16.77
CA ALA A 475 1.64 -1.62 -16.98
C ALA A 475 0.83 -0.64 -17.83
N ASN A 476 0.97 0.67 -17.56
CA ASN A 476 0.31 1.71 -18.35
C ASN A 476 0.84 1.73 -19.80
N ILE A 477 2.16 1.68 -20.00
CA ILE A 477 2.76 1.63 -21.34
C ILE A 477 2.23 0.44 -22.15
N LYS A 478 2.28 -0.77 -21.58
CA LYS A 478 1.76 -1.97 -22.25
C LYS A 478 0.27 -1.85 -22.60
N ARG A 479 -0.49 -1.20 -21.70
CA ARG A 479 -1.92 -0.96 -21.96
C ARG A 479 -2.14 0.06 -23.07
N ILE A 480 -1.41 1.18 -23.09
CA ILE A 480 -1.47 2.17 -24.16
C ILE A 480 -1.13 1.52 -25.49
N LEU A 481 0.00 0.80 -25.60
CA LEU A 481 0.42 0.08 -26.80
C LEU A 481 -0.60 -0.95 -27.33
N LYS A 482 -1.47 -1.45 -26.46
CA LYS A 482 -2.55 -2.36 -26.85
C LYS A 482 -3.77 -1.63 -27.38
N LEU A 483 -3.95 -0.35 -27.04
CA LEU A 483 -5.14 0.43 -27.41
C LEU A 483 -4.93 1.36 -28.61
N ILE A 484 -3.66 1.61 -28.98
CA ILE A 484 -3.26 2.29 -30.24
C ILE A 484 -2.83 1.21 -31.26
#